data_02d4e99e703a127ab6aff6fba0e5c790
#
_entry.id   02d4e99e703a127ab6aff6fba0e5c790
#
_cell.length_a   1.000
_cell.length_b   1.000
_cell.length_c   1.000
_cell.angle_alpha   90.00
_cell.angle_beta   90.00
_cell.angle_gamma   90.00
#
_symmetry.space_group_name_H-M   'P 1'
#
loop_
_entity.id
_entity.type
_entity.pdbx_description
1 polymer ?
#
loop_
_entity_poly.entity_id
_entity_poly.type
_entity_poly.pdbx_seq_one_letter_code
_entity_poly.pdbx_strand_id
1 'polypeptide(L)'
;MADSVIDSSAKIDQSVKIGPFCVIGPDVEIGPNCILHSHVVIKGPTKISEGNVFYQFSTIGEDTPDKKYNGEPTTLEIGKNNIFREGVTVHRGTVQDKS
;
A
#
# COMPACT_ATOMS: atom_id res chain seq x y z
N MET A 1 11.19 7.43 -11.68
CA MET A 1 11.09 7.26 -10.32
C MET A 1 12.38 7.23 -9.64
N ALA A 2 13.25 8.09 -10.06
CA ALA A 2 14.58 8.06 -9.51
C ALA A 2 14.60 8.24 -8.01
N ASP A 3 13.64 8.95 -7.47
CA ASP A 3 13.67 9.24 -6.05
C ASP A 3 12.78 8.34 -5.21
N SER A 4 12.20 7.32 -5.80
CA SER A 4 11.36 6.40 -5.04
C SER A 4 12.15 5.14 -4.70
N VAL A 5 11.83 4.54 -3.57
CA VAL A 5 12.48 3.33 -3.13
C VAL A 5 11.48 2.19 -3.25
N ILE A 6 11.79 1.23 -4.10
CA ILE A 6 10.88 0.11 -4.36
C ILE A 6 11.64 -1.17 -4.10
N ASP A 7 11.13 -1.97 -3.16
CA ASP A 7 11.77 -3.22 -2.83
C ASP A 7 11.74 -4.17 -4.02
N SER A 8 12.78 -4.96 -4.18
CA SER A 8 12.87 -5.85 -5.34
C SER A 8 11.82 -6.93 -5.33
N SER A 9 11.25 -7.25 -4.20
CA SER A 9 10.21 -8.27 -4.14
C SER A 9 8.83 -7.72 -4.45
N ALA A 10 8.68 -6.42 -4.59
CA ALA A 10 7.37 -5.83 -4.88
C ALA A 10 6.96 -6.19 -6.31
N LYS A 11 5.69 -6.52 -6.47
CA LYS A 11 5.14 -6.87 -7.77
C LYS A 11 4.19 -5.76 -8.18
N ILE A 12 4.62 -4.96 -9.13
CA ILE A 12 3.86 -3.78 -9.52
C ILE A 12 3.52 -3.89 -10.99
N ASP A 13 2.23 -3.80 -11.29
CA ASP A 13 1.82 -3.87 -12.67
C ASP A 13 2.41 -2.69 -13.45
N GLN A 14 2.76 -2.93 -14.70
CA GLN A 14 3.44 -1.91 -15.47
C GLN A 14 2.59 -0.68 -15.73
N SER A 15 1.29 -0.78 -15.60
CA SER A 15 0.41 0.39 -15.79
C SER A 15 0.34 1.30 -14.58
N VAL A 16 0.95 0.92 -13.45
CA VAL A 16 0.87 1.72 -12.24
C VAL A 16 1.72 2.97 -12.39
N LYS A 17 1.17 4.11 -11.96
CA LYS A 17 1.92 5.36 -11.98
C LYS A 17 2.37 5.69 -10.58
N ILE A 18 3.67 5.91 -10.41
CA ILE A 18 4.24 6.17 -9.11
C ILE A 18 4.93 7.51 -9.13
N GLY A 19 4.47 8.41 -8.28
CA GLY A 19 5.10 9.71 -8.17
C GLY A 19 6.40 9.64 -7.40
N PRO A 20 7.06 10.78 -7.21
CA PRO A 20 8.37 10.78 -6.55
C PRO A 20 8.27 10.58 -5.06
N PHE A 21 9.37 10.13 -4.48
CA PHE A 21 9.52 9.98 -3.04
C PHE A 21 8.53 8.98 -2.41
N CYS A 22 8.14 7.97 -3.17
CA CYS A 22 7.33 6.90 -2.63
C CYS A 22 8.23 5.80 -2.10
N VAL A 23 7.74 5.07 -1.10
CA VAL A 23 8.46 3.93 -0.53
C VAL A 23 7.55 2.73 -0.61
N ILE A 24 7.97 1.70 -1.32
CA ILE A 24 7.19 0.48 -1.45
C ILE A 24 8.03 -0.65 -0.92
N GLY A 25 7.57 -1.25 0.16
CA GLY A 25 8.32 -2.27 0.87
C GLY A 25 8.19 -3.64 0.25
N PRO A 26 8.74 -4.65 0.93
CA PRO A 26 8.69 -6.01 0.42
C PRO A 26 7.28 -6.57 0.50
N ASP A 27 7.05 -7.57 -0.34
CA ASP A 27 5.78 -8.30 -0.33
C ASP A 27 4.57 -7.42 -0.59
N VAL A 28 4.73 -6.42 -1.44
CA VAL A 28 3.63 -5.57 -1.87
C VAL A 28 3.27 -5.94 -3.30
N GLU A 29 1.98 -6.09 -3.57
CA GLU A 29 1.50 -6.31 -4.92
C GLU A 29 0.53 -5.20 -5.27
N ILE A 30 0.75 -4.56 -6.40
CA ILE A 30 -0.11 -3.46 -6.83
C ILE A 30 -0.67 -3.77 -8.21
N GLY A 31 -1.98 -3.86 -8.28
CA GLY A 31 -2.67 -4.20 -9.52
C GLY A 31 -2.70 -3.06 -10.51
N PRO A 32 -3.29 -3.32 -11.69
CA PRO A 32 -3.19 -2.36 -12.78
C PRO A 32 -3.94 -1.07 -12.52
N ASN A 33 -3.49 -0.05 -13.20
CA ASN A 33 -4.15 1.24 -13.21
C ASN A 33 -4.25 1.92 -11.86
N CYS A 34 -3.35 1.58 -10.95
CA CYS A 34 -3.27 2.31 -9.69
C CYS A 34 -2.40 3.53 -9.86
N ILE A 35 -2.65 4.54 -9.05
CA ILE A 35 -1.90 5.79 -9.10
C ILE A 35 -1.44 6.12 -7.69
N LEU A 36 -0.14 6.30 -7.53
CA LEU A 36 0.43 6.75 -6.29
C LEU A 36 0.96 8.14 -6.51
N HIS A 37 0.45 9.10 -5.77
CA HIS A 37 0.98 10.45 -5.84
C HIS A 37 2.30 10.49 -5.05
N SER A 38 2.85 11.64 -4.82
CA SER A 38 4.15 11.69 -4.16
C SER A 38 4.05 11.31 -2.69
N HIS A 39 5.14 10.85 -2.13
CA HIS A 39 5.25 10.60 -0.68
C HIS A 39 4.21 9.59 -0.18
N VAL A 40 4.00 8.52 -0.93
CA VAL A 40 3.11 7.45 -0.51
C VAL A 40 3.97 6.30 -0.01
N VAL A 41 3.63 5.75 1.15
CA VAL A 41 4.36 4.63 1.73
C VAL A 41 3.45 3.42 1.75
N ILE A 42 3.90 2.33 1.16
CA ILE A 42 3.15 1.08 1.17
C ILE A 42 4.04 0.00 1.74
N LYS A 43 3.59 -0.60 2.84
CA LYS A 43 4.33 -1.65 3.50
C LYS A 43 3.63 -2.98 3.30
N GLY A 44 4.39 -4.03 3.20
CA GLY A 44 3.83 -5.35 3.01
C GLY A 44 3.75 -6.15 4.29
N PRO A 45 3.11 -7.28 4.23
CA PRO A 45 2.46 -7.82 3.04
C PRO A 45 1.14 -7.13 2.73
N THR A 46 1.00 -6.65 1.53
CA THR A 46 -0.20 -5.93 1.12
C THR A 46 -0.50 -6.25 -0.34
N LYS A 47 -1.75 -6.52 -0.63
CA LYS A 47 -2.16 -6.79 -1.99
C LYS A 47 -3.22 -5.76 -2.38
N ILE A 48 -2.95 -5.01 -3.42
CA ILE A 48 -3.82 -3.93 -3.86
C ILE A 48 -4.37 -4.27 -5.22
N SER A 49 -5.69 -4.26 -5.32
CA SER A 49 -6.35 -4.55 -6.58
C SER A 49 -6.31 -3.34 -7.50
N GLU A 50 -6.95 -3.44 -8.65
CA GLU A 50 -6.80 -2.43 -9.68
C GLU A 50 -7.50 -1.12 -9.36
N GLY A 51 -7.05 -0.05 -9.97
CA GLY A 51 -7.79 1.20 -10.01
C GLY A 51 -7.77 2.03 -8.75
N ASN A 52 -6.88 1.73 -7.82
CA ASN A 52 -6.84 2.50 -6.58
C ASN A 52 -5.95 3.72 -6.73
N VAL A 53 -6.30 4.79 -6.04
CA VAL A 53 -5.55 6.04 -6.08
C VAL A 53 -5.15 6.39 -4.66
N PHE A 54 -3.85 6.67 -4.47
CA PHE A 54 -3.32 7.02 -3.17
C PHE A 54 -2.75 8.44 -3.24
N TYR A 55 -3.30 9.33 -2.43
CA TYR A 55 -2.81 10.69 -2.42
C TYR A 55 -1.62 10.84 -1.49
N GLN A 56 -0.95 11.96 -1.57
CA GLN A 56 0.33 12.14 -0.90
C GLN A 56 0.21 12.00 0.61
N PHE A 57 1.28 11.52 1.20
CA PHE A 57 1.40 11.29 2.65
C PHE A 57 0.47 10.21 3.18
N SER A 58 -0.09 9.38 2.32
CA SER A 58 -0.83 8.23 2.82
C SER A 58 0.14 7.10 3.13
N THR A 59 -0.19 6.31 4.15
CA THR A 59 0.62 5.19 4.58
C THR A 59 -0.27 3.96 4.60
N ILE A 60 0.08 2.97 3.80
CA ILE A 60 -0.75 1.79 3.61
C ILE A 60 0.01 0.58 4.11
N GLY A 61 -0.66 -0.24 4.90
CA GLY A 61 -0.04 -1.47 5.38
C GLY A 61 0.79 -1.30 6.63
N GLU A 62 0.54 -0.25 7.39
CA GLU A 62 1.28 -0.04 8.62
C GLU A 62 0.98 -1.15 9.61
N ASP A 63 1.93 -1.45 10.49
CA ASP A 63 1.70 -2.48 11.50
C ASP A 63 0.63 -2.02 12.45
N THR A 64 -0.16 -2.99 12.93
CA THR A 64 -1.19 -2.65 13.89
C THR A 64 -0.56 -2.27 15.21
N PRO A 65 -1.10 -1.28 15.89
CA PRO A 65 -0.62 -0.94 17.21
C PRO A 65 -1.14 -1.86 18.30
N ASP A 66 -1.98 -2.81 17.97
CA ASP A 66 -2.57 -3.68 18.97
C ASP A 66 -1.51 -4.52 19.61
N LYS A 67 -1.37 -4.44 20.91
CA LYS A 67 -0.36 -5.20 21.59
C LYS A 67 -0.60 -6.66 21.63
N LYS A 68 -1.78 -7.09 21.29
CA LYS A 68 -2.05 -8.49 21.22
C LYS A 68 -1.58 -9.10 19.92
N TYR A 69 -1.09 -8.31 19.03
CA TYR A 69 -0.59 -8.84 17.78
C TYR A 69 0.63 -9.68 18.08
N ASN A 70 0.62 -10.91 17.66
CA ASN A 70 1.66 -11.84 17.98
C ASN A 70 2.69 -11.99 16.92
N GLY A 71 2.79 -11.10 16.00
CA GLY A 71 3.74 -11.27 14.92
C GLY A 71 3.29 -12.23 13.87
N GLU A 72 2.06 -12.69 13.94
CA GLU A 72 1.58 -13.57 12.91
C GLU A 72 1.52 -12.83 11.61
N PRO A 73 1.82 -13.49 10.51
CA PRO A 73 1.76 -12.79 9.24
C PRO A 73 0.33 -12.39 8.94
N THR A 74 0.15 -11.13 8.71
CA THR A 74 -1.15 -10.64 8.29
C THR A 74 -0.96 -9.90 6.99
N THR A 75 -1.89 -10.07 6.09
CA THR A 75 -1.84 -9.43 4.78
C THR A 75 -3.01 -8.48 4.66
N LEU A 76 -2.73 -7.27 4.26
CA LEU A 76 -3.78 -6.32 3.99
C LEU A 76 -4.22 -6.51 2.55
N GLU A 77 -5.51 -6.60 2.33
CA GLU A 77 -6.03 -6.69 0.97
C GLU A 77 -6.94 -5.50 0.72
N ILE A 78 -6.68 -4.81 -0.35
CA ILE A 78 -7.45 -3.64 -0.73
C ILE A 78 -8.18 -3.92 -2.02
N GLY A 79 -9.49 -3.73 -2.01
CA GLY A 79 -10.31 -3.98 -3.19
C GLY A 79 -10.10 -2.94 -4.26
N LYS A 80 -11.01 -2.90 -5.22
CA LYS A 80 -10.83 -2.09 -6.42
C LYS A 80 -11.35 -0.69 -6.27
N ASN A 81 -10.73 0.22 -7.00
CA ASN A 81 -11.30 1.55 -7.23
C ASN A 81 -11.57 2.38 -5.99
N ASN A 82 -10.65 2.31 -5.04
CA ASN A 82 -10.75 3.14 -3.85
C ASN A 82 -9.86 4.37 -3.98
N ILE A 83 -10.21 5.40 -3.26
CA ILE A 83 -9.41 6.62 -3.21
C ILE A 83 -8.99 6.85 -1.79
N PHE A 84 -7.69 6.90 -1.56
CA PHE A 84 -7.14 7.15 -0.24
C PHE A 84 -6.61 8.57 -0.22
N ARG A 85 -7.26 9.41 0.58
CA ARG A 85 -6.95 10.82 0.59
C ARG A 85 -5.66 11.11 1.34
N GLU A 86 -5.27 12.37 1.33
CA GLU A 86 -4.01 12.79 1.92
C GLU A 86 -3.96 12.43 3.39
N GLY A 87 -2.83 11.91 3.82
CA GLY A 87 -2.60 11.65 5.23
C GLY A 87 -3.31 10.45 5.82
N VAL A 88 -3.98 9.65 5.00
CA VAL A 88 -4.69 8.49 5.51
C VAL A 88 -3.69 7.40 5.90
N THR A 89 -3.95 6.70 6.99
CA THR A 89 -3.16 5.56 7.41
C THR A 89 -4.04 4.33 7.47
N VAL A 90 -3.63 3.27 6.81
CA VAL A 90 -4.35 2.00 6.80
C VAL A 90 -3.46 0.96 7.43
N HIS A 91 -3.92 0.31 8.50
CA HIS A 91 -3.12 -0.68 9.21
C HIS A 91 -3.46 -2.08 8.75
N ARG A 92 -2.44 -2.95 8.78
CA ARG A 92 -2.65 -4.37 8.49
C ARG A 92 -3.24 -5.03 9.71
N GLY A 93 -4.03 -6.06 9.47
CA GLY A 93 -4.44 -6.96 10.54
C GLY A 93 -5.46 -6.43 11.49
N THR A 94 -6.01 -5.29 11.26
CA THR A 94 -6.97 -4.76 12.19
C THR A 94 -8.37 -4.80 11.67
N VAL A 95 -8.60 -4.82 10.40
CA VAL A 95 -9.92 -4.73 9.91
C VAL A 95 -10.19 -5.79 9.00
N GLN A 96 -11.29 -6.29 9.12
CA GLN A 96 -11.66 -7.26 8.28
C GLN A 96 -12.64 -6.79 7.42
N ASP A 97 -12.65 -5.62 7.05
CA ASP A 97 -13.60 -5.10 6.17
C ASP A 97 -13.51 -5.75 4.91
N LYS A 98 -14.60 -6.21 4.47
CA LYS A 98 -14.61 -6.95 3.34
C LYS A 98 -14.83 -6.16 2.19
N SER A 99 -14.99 -4.97 2.23
CA SER A 99 -15.35 -4.25 1.01
C SER A 99 -14.19 -4.02 0.12
#